data_10c4782d86ad4b17864e997280139e8e
#
_entry.id   10c4782d86ad4b17864e997280139e8e
#
_cell.length_a   1.000
_cell.length_b   1.000
_cell.length_c   1.000
_cell.angle_alpha   90.00
_cell.angle_beta   90.00
_cell.angle_gamma   90.00
#
_symmetry.space_group_name_H-M   'P 1'
#
loop_
_entity.id
_entity.type
_entity.pdbx_description
1 polymer ?
#
loop_
_entity_poly.entity_id
_entity_poly.type
_entity_poly.pdbx_seq_one_letter_code
_entity_poly.pdbx_strand_id
1 'polypeptide(L)'
;LKTDFLGGGRSSAFLPDITMEELRDYIELCHKNKLEFNYLINAMCMENKELEADSHFKIIELLKELDKIGVDAITITSPYLCELIKTQFPRFKVTVGLYAYAFDLNHIKRWIELGADEITLAHHVNRDFKLLKKMLLYTKGKNVTLRLIANNLCLHMCPYSIMHGTVQGHFSCSDSCSRGDIDYCLMKCLSTKIEDMSNLISSDWIRPEDLCYYEKLCEETDNFNLSIKLVERTKSTKFLTRVVEAYARRQYKGNLLDILLWPKSDDMVVKTEPTAEEMKTMAELYNISQMFNYSKIFDLPNIYIDNTKLDGFLKKFVDDYACNHKICVSKQNIDVTDSNYCSYCSSWVQRAIIYNGEQVEKWIDNCREFEKALDRSEVFRSVL
;
A
#
# COMPACT_ATOMS: atom_id res chain seq x y z
N LEU A 1 5.45 -13.34 -6.99
CA LEU A 1 6.36 -14.42 -7.31
C LEU A 1 7.36 -13.94 -8.35
N LYS A 2 8.61 -14.36 -8.25
CA LYS A 2 9.61 -14.16 -9.32
C LYS A 2 9.33 -15.02 -10.57
N THR A 3 8.25 -15.78 -10.58
CA THR A 3 7.92 -16.70 -11.66
C THR A 3 7.37 -16.03 -12.90
N ASP A 4 6.91 -14.78 -12.81
CA ASP A 4 6.44 -14.05 -13.97
C ASP A 4 7.32 -12.84 -14.31
N PHE A 5 7.31 -12.45 -15.58
CA PHE A 5 8.11 -11.34 -16.12
C PHE A 5 7.37 -9.99 -16.09
N LEU A 6 6.11 -9.98 -15.63
CA LEU A 6 5.25 -8.80 -15.61
C LEU A 6 5.31 -8.03 -14.29
N GLY A 7 5.65 -8.74 -13.22
CA GLY A 7 5.79 -8.18 -11.90
C GLY A 7 4.51 -7.84 -11.18
N GLY A 8 4.59 -7.76 -9.88
CA GLY A 8 3.47 -7.65 -8.96
C GLY A 8 3.50 -6.47 -7.99
N GLY A 9 3.95 -5.30 -8.38
CA GLY A 9 3.92 -4.08 -7.56
C GLY A 9 4.76 -4.12 -6.28
N ARG A 10 5.74 -5.03 -6.20
CA ARG A 10 6.78 -5.11 -5.17
C ARG A 10 8.08 -5.56 -5.81
N SER A 11 9.21 -5.00 -5.38
CA SER A 11 10.50 -5.42 -5.86
C SER A 11 10.68 -6.94 -5.76
N SER A 12 11.18 -7.55 -6.83
CA SER A 12 11.48 -9.00 -6.89
C SER A 12 12.50 -9.42 -5.84
N ALA A 13 13.37 -8.50 -5.38
CA ALA A 13 14.36 -8.76 -4.33
C ALA A 13 13.73 -9.20 -2.99
N PHE A 14 12.49 -8.81 -2.72
CA PHE A 14 11.78 -9.14 -1.48
C PHE A 14 10.85 -10.35 -1.63
N LEU A 15 10.80 -10.98 -2.80
CA LEU A 15 9.90 -12.10 -3.06
C LEU A 15 10.70 -13.40 -3.11
N PRO A 16 10.17 -14.49 -2.53
CA PRO A 16 10.79 -15.80 -2.65
C PRO A 16 10.72 -16.29 -4.09
N ASP A 17 11.75 -17.03 -4.50
CA ASP A 17 11.68 -17.85 -5.70
C ASP A 17 10.80 -19.06 -5.40
N ILE A 18 9.79 -19.28 -6.22
CA ILE A 18 8.94 -20.46 -6.14
C ILE A 18 8.63 -20.97 -7.55
N THR A 19 8.50 -22.27 -7.67
CA THR A 19 8.11 -22.96 -8.89
C THR A 19 6.59 -22.89 -9.11
N MET A 20 6.14 -23.17 -10.34
CA MET A 20 4.70 -23.28 -10.63
C MET A 20 4.06 -24.47 -9.90
N GLU A 21 4.83 -25.52 -9.59
CA GLU A 21 4.36 -26.65 -8.80
C GLU A 21 4.11 -26.27 -7.34
N GLU A 22 5.05 -25.59 -6.69
CA GLU A 22 4.87 -25.05 -5.34
C GLU A 22 3.71 -24.06 -5.27
N LEU A 23 3.53 -23.23 -6.30
CA LEU A 23 2.39 -22.33 -6.39
C LEU A 23 1.07 -23.09 -6.45
N ARG A 24 0.97 -24.14 -7.28
CA ARG A 24 -0.20 -25.03 -7.35
C ARG A 24 -0.54 -25.62 -5.99
N ASP A 25 0.47 -26.22 -5.32
CA ASP A 25 0.28 -26.85 -4.01
C ASP A 25 -0.22 -25.84 -2.97
N TYR A 26 0.27 -24.59 -3.05
CA TYR A 26 -0.20 -23.49 -2.19
C TYR A 26 -1.65 -23.09 -2.50
N ILE A 27 -2.04 -23.03 -3.77
CA ILE A 27 -3.42 -22.75 -4.20
C ILE A 27 -4.36 -23.86 -3.71
N GLU A 28 -3.97 -25.14 -3.86
CA GLU A 28 -4.75 -26.27 -3.35
C GLU A 28 -4.94 -26.19 -1.83
N LEU A 29 -3.90 -25.75 -1.09
CA LEU A 29 -4.02 -25.52 0.35
C LEU A 29 -4.99 -24.38 0.67
N CYS A 30 -4.99 -23.30 -0.11
CA CYS A 30 -5.97 -22.21 0.03
C CYS A 30 -7.40 -22.75 -0.18
N HIS A 31 -7.65 -23.47 -1.26
CA HIS A 31 -8.97 -24.03 -1.57
C HIS A 31 -9.44 -25.05 -0.51
N LYS A 32 -8.54 -25.90 0.01
CA LYS A 32 -8.85 -26.80 1.11
C LYS A 32 -9.34 -26.06 2.37
N ASN A 33 -8.84 -24.84 2.57
CA ASN A 33 -9.27 -23.96 3.66
C ASN A 33 -10.39 -22.98 3.25
N LYS A 34 -11.05 -23.17 2.11
CA LYS A 34 -12.14 -22.34 1.58
C LYS A 34 -11.72 -20.87 1.32
N LEU A 35 -10.46 -20.69 0.92
CA LEU A 35 -9.91 -19.40 0.55
C LEU A 35 -9.70 -19.35 -0.97
N GLU A 36 -10.11 -18.27 -1.61
CA GLU A 36 -9.77 -17.98 -3.00
C GLU A 36 -8.34 -17.47 -3.10
N PHE A 37 -7.67 -17.76 -4.21
CA PHE A 37 -6.32 -17.28 -4.48
C PHE A 37 -6.33 -16.21 -5.56
N ASN A 38 -5.82 -15.02 -5.23
CA ASN A 38 -5.73 -13.89 -6.15
C ASN A 38 -4.27 -13.65 -6.56
N TYR A 39 -3.96 -13.89 -7.83
CA TYR A 39 -2.63 -13.67 -8.38
C TYR A 39 -2.43 -12.20 -8.76
N LEU A 40 -1.22 -11.64 -8.51
CA LEU A 40 -0.98 -10.21 -8.72
C LEU A 40 -0.10 -9.97 -9.95
N ILE A 41 -0.68 -9.37 -10.98
CA ILE A 41 -0.01 -8.79 -12.15
C ILE A 41 -0.32 -7.28 -12.13
N ASN A 42 0.08 -6.61 -11.05
CA ASN A 42 -0.36 -5.26 -10.76
C ASN A 42 0.79 -4.26 -10.65
N ALA A 43 1.90 -4.52 -11.33
CA ALA A 43 2.95 -3.54 -11.47
C ALA A 43 2.41 -2.27 -12.17
N MET A 44 2.79 -1.11 -11.66
CA MET A 44 2.41 0.17 -12.28
C MET A 44 3.24 0.46 -13.53
N CYS A 45 4.45 -0.09 -13.61
CA CYS A 45 5.32 -0.06 -14.77
C CYS A 45 5.70 -1.51 -15.12
N MET A 46 5.32 -1.96 -16.30
CA MET A 46 5.66 -3.28 -16.87
C MET A 46 6.64 -3.16 -18.03
N GLU A 47 7.31 -2.01 -18.18
CA GLU A 47 8.24 -1.73 -19.29
C GLU A 47 7.58 -1.87 -20.67
N ASN A 48 6.27 -1.63 -20.76
CA ASN A 48 5.39 -1.86 -21.92
C ASN A 48 5.31 -3.31 -22.41
N LYS A 49 5.80 -4.28 -21.63
CA LYS A 49 5.78 -5.70 -22.01
C LYS A 49 4.40 -6.22 -22.35
N GLU A 50 3.34 -5.66 -21.74
CA GLU A 50 1.96 -6.04 -22.03
C GLU A 50 1.52 -5.69 -23.46
N LEU A 51 2.19 -4.76 -24.15
CA LEU A 51 1.87 -4.29 -25.49
C LEU A 51 2.90 -4.73 -26.56
N GLU A 52 3.94 -5.45 -26.17
CA GLU A 52 4.95 -5.98 -27.10
C GLU A 52 4.51 -7.34 -27.67
N ALA A 53 4.74 -7.55 -28.95
CA ALA A 53 4.30 -8.76 -29.66
C ALA A 53 4.83 -10.05 -29.02
N ASP A 54 6.14 -10.13 -28.73
CA ASP A 54 6.76 -11.31 -28.13
C ASP A 54 6.29 -11.56 -26.70
N SER A 55 6.07 -10.49 -25.94
CA SER A 55 5.59 -10.57 -24.57
C SER A 55 4.10 -10.93 -24.50
N HIS A 56 3.30 -10.52 -25.48
CA HIS A 56 1.89 -10.85 -25.53
C HIS A 56 1.63 -12.37 -25.49
N PHE A 57 2.35 -13.14 -26.30
CA PHE A 57 2.18 -14.60 -26.31
C PHE A 57 2.62 -15.22 -24.98
N LYS A 58 3.66 -14.69 -24.34
CA LYS A 58 4.10 -15.13 -22.99
C LYS A 58 3.06 -14.82 -21.92
N ILE A 59 2.35 -13.70 -22.03
CA ILE A 59 1.21 -13.38 -21.15
C ILE A 59 0.09 -14.40 -21.30
N ILE A 60 -0.27 -14.74 -22.54
CA ILE A 60 -1.29 -15.75 -22.82
C ILE A 60 -0.90 -17.12 -22.21
N GLU A 61 0.36 -17.53 -22.38
CA GLU A 61 0.83 -18.79 -21.79
C GLU A 61 0.80 -18.75 -20.25
N LEU A 62 1.25 -17.65 -19.64
CA LEU A 62 1.14 -17.46 -18.19
C LEU A 62 -0.31 -17.57 -17.71
N LEU A 63 -1.25 -16.90 -18.40
CA LEU A 63 -2.66 -16.94 -18.03
C LEU A 63 -3.26 -18.35 -18.17
N LYS A 64 -2.87 -19.12 -19.20
CA LYS A 64 -3.25 -20.54 -19.33
C LYS A 64 -2.72 -21.38 -18.19
N GLU A 65 -1.48 -21.18 -17.80
CA GLU A 65 -0.90 -21.92 -16.67
C GLU A 65 -1.59 -21.57 -15.36
N LEU A 66 -1.83 -20.29 -15.09
CA LEU A 66 -2.57 -19.84 -13.90
C LEU A 66 -4.00 -20.39 -13.85
N ASP A 67 -4.66 -20.48 -15.01
CA ASP A 67 -5.98 -21.09 -15.14
C ASP A 67 -5.94 -22.58 -14.81
N LYS A 68 -4.95 -23.30 -15.35
CA LYS A 68 -4.75 -24.75 -15.12
C LYS A 68 -4.46 -25.09 -13.67
N ILE A 69 -3.71 -24.29 -12.94
CA ILE A 69 -3.37 -24.51 -11.53
C ILE A 69 -4.44 -23.99 -10.55
N GLY A 70 -5.53 -23.41 -11.06
CA GLY A 70 -6.70 -23.09 -10.25
C GLY A 70 -6.70 -21.69 -9.62
N VAL A 71 -5.96 -20.72 -10.16
CA VAL A 71 -6.06 -19.32 -9.70
C VAL A 71 -7.49 -18.82 -9.88
N ASP A 72 -8.08 -18.18 -8.86
CA ASP A 72 -9.47 -17.72 -8.89
C ASP A 72 -9.60 -16.29 -9.42
N ALA A 73 -8.66 -15.43 -9.04
CA ALA A 73 -8.71 -14.01 -9.39
C ALA A 73 -7.33 -13.48 -9.81
N ILE A 74 -7.33 -12.45 -10.61
CA ILE A 74 -6.10 -11.74 -11.02
C ILE A 74 -6.26 -10.26 -10.69
N THR A 75 -5.31 -9.70 -9.95
CA THR A 75 -5.23 -8.26 -9.72
C THR A 75 -4.34 -7.62 -10.78
N ILE A 76 -4.88 -6.62 -11.46
CA ILE A 76 -4.22 -5.89 -12.54
C ILE A 76 -4.20 -4.38 -12.27
N THR A 77 -3.39 -3.67 -13.06
CA THR A 77 -3.38 -2.20 -13.12
C THR A 77 -3.62 -1.71 -14.55
N SER A 78 -3.24 -2.52 -15.54
CA SER A 78 -3.38 -2.21 -16.97
C SER A 78 -4.82 -2.43 -17.45
N PRO A 79 -5.46 -1.41 -18.09
CA PRO A 79 -6.76 -1.57 -18.74
C PRO A 79 -6.74 -2.63 -19.85
N TYR A 80 -5.64 -2.70 -20.58
CA TYR A 80 -5.44 -3.72 -21.64
C TYR A 80 -5.51 -5.14 -21.07
N LEU A 81 -4.83 -5.40 -19.95
CA LEU A 81 -4.90 -6.72 -19.31
C LEU A 81 -6.29 -7.03 -18.77
N CYS A 82 -7.06 -6.04 -18.34
CA CYS A 82 -8.45 -6.24 -17.94
C CYS A 82 -9.28 -6.80 -19.09
N GLU A 83 -9.27 -6.12 -20.24
CA GLU A 83 -10.02 -6.56 -21.44
C GLU A 83 -9.53 -7.91 -21.95
N LEU A 84 -8.21 -8.11 -22.02
CA LEU A 84 -7.60 -9.37 -22.46
C LEU A 84 -8.09 -10.55 -21.61
N ILE A 85 -8.00 -10.42 -20.28
CA ILE A 85 -8.39 -11.48 -19.35
C ILE A 85 -9.91 -11.73 -19.46
N LYS A 86 -10.73 -10.70 -19.44
CA LYS A 86 -12.19 -10.87 -19.50
C LYS A 86 -12.65 -11.47 -20.83
N THR A 87 -11.93 -11.21 -21.92
CA THR A 87 -12.25 -11.74 -23.26
C THR A 87 -11.79 -13.18 -23.43
N GLN A 88 -10.54 -13.51 -23.06
CA GLN A 88 -9.94 -14.81 -23.35
C GLN A 88 -9.99 -15.80 -22.18
N PHE A 89 -10.09 -15.30 -20.96
CA PHE A 89 -10.09 -16.09 -19.72
C PHE A 89 -11.23 -15.67 -18.78
N PRO A 90 -12.51 -15.71 -19.22
CA PRO A 90 -13.67 -15.15 -18.50
C PRO A 90 -13.93 -15.81 -17.15
N ARG A 91 -13.31 -16.94 -16.85
CA ARG A 91 -13.41 -17.60 -15.55
C ARG A 91 -12.75 -16.79 -14.44
N PHE A 92 -11.66 -16.06 -14.73
CA PHE A 92 -11.01 -15.27 -13.72
C PHE A 92 -11.87 -14.10 -13.25
N LYS A 93 -11.92 -13.89 -11.95
CA LYS A 93 -12.31 -12.59 -11.40
C LYS A 93 -11.16 -11.60 -11.65
N VAL A 94 -11.48 -10.43 -12.16
CA VAL A 94 -10.49 -9.37 -12.38
C VAL A 94 -10.64 -8.30 -11.30
N THR A 95 -9.58 -8.13 -10.50
CA THR A 95 -9.49 -7.09 -9.49
C THR A 95 -8.63 -5.94 -10.00
N VAL A 96 -9.16 -4.74 -10.06
CA VAL A 96 -8.40 -3.51 -10.30
C VAL A 96 -7.59 -3.18 -9.04
N GLY A 97 -6.27 -3.11 -9.17
CA GLY A 97 -5.34 -2.83 -8.08
C GLY A 97 -5.30 -1.37 -7.67
N LEU A 98 -4.73 -1.09 -6.50
CA LEU A 98 -4.59 0.27 -5.98
C LEU A 98 -3.89 1.23 -6.95
N TYR A 99 -2.86 0.76 -7.63
CA TYR A 99 -2.05 1.57 -8.55
C TYR A 99 -2.79 2.02 -9.82
N ALA A 100 -4.04 1.57 -10.02
CA ALA A 100 -4.94 2.14 -11.03
C ALA A 100 -5.58 3.47 -10.59
N TYR A 101 -5.39 3.87 -9.33
CA TYR A 101 -5.86 5.14 -8.75
C TYR A 101 -7.33 5.44 -9.04
N ALA A 102 -8.21 4.45 -8.86
CA ALA A 102 -9.65 4.67 -8.99
C ALA A 102 -10.18 5.48 -7.79
N PHE A 103 -10.58 6.73 -8.02
CA PHE A 103 -10.99 7.64 -6.94
C PHE A 103 -12.29 8.41 -7.22
N ASP A 104 -12.91 8.24 -8.38
CA ASP A 104 -14.17 8.90 -8.71
C ASP A 104 -15.15 7.97 -9.47
N LEU A 105 -16.36 8.46 -9.72
CA LEU A 105 -17.40 7.70 -10.41
C LEU A 105 -17.05 7.40 -11.88
N ASN A 106 -16.28 8.25 -12.56
CA ASN A 106 -15.91 8.00 -13.95
C ASN A 106 -14.86 6.89 -14.05
N HIS A 107 -13.90 6.84 -13.13
CA HIS A 107 -12.97 5.71 -13.04
C HIS A 107 -13.73 4.40 -12.81
N ILE A 108 -14.65 4.37 -11.83
CA ILE A 108 -15.46 3.16 -11.55
C ILE A 108 -16.26 2.75 -12.79
N LYS A 109 -16.92 3.71 -13.44
CA LYS A 109 -17.68 3.46 -14.65
C LYS A 109 -16.81 2.80 -15.73
N ARG A 110 -15.62 3.36 -16.00
CA ARG A 110 -14.71 2.84 -17.04
C ARG A 110 -14.21 1.45 -16.71
N TRP A 111 -13.84 1.18 -15.46
CA TRP A 111 -13.40 -0.16 -15.07
C TRP A 111 -14.53 -1.20 -15.16
N ILE A 112 -15.77 -0.82 -14.84
CA ILE A 112 -16.93 -1.70 -15.04
C ILE A 112 -17.16 -1.98 -16.53
N GLU A 113 -17.03 -0.98 -17.40
CA GLU A 113 -17.15 -1.12 -18.86
C GLU A 113 -16.08 -2.08 -19.43
N LEU A 114 -14.87 -2.11 -18.84
CA LEU A 114 -13.79 -3.05 -19.18
C LEU A 114 -14.01 -4.47 -18.59
N GLY A 115 -15.04 -4.65 -17.77
CA GLY A 115 -15.40 -5.95 -17.20
C GLY A 115 -14.79 -6.26 -15.84
N ALA A 116 -14.27 -5.30 -15.09
CA ALA A 116 -13.72 -5.51 -13.77
C ALA A 116 -14.79 -6.02 -12.78
N ASP A 117 -14.45 -7.04 -11.98
CA ASP A 117 -15.32 -7.62 -10.95
C ASP A 117 -15.10 -6.95 -9.57
N GLU A 118 -13.89 -6.47 -9.32
CA GLU A 118 -13.54 -5.76 -8.09
C GLU A 118 -12.69 -4.53 -8.41
N ILE A 119 -12.91 -3.42 -7.68
CA ILE A 119 -12.16 -2.19 -7.87
C ILE A 119 -11.61 -1.71 -6.52
N THR A 120 -10.28 -1.72 -6.38
CA THR A 120 -9.62 -1.15 -5.20
C THR A 120 -9.54 0.37 -5.37
N LEU A 121 -10.18 1.09 -4.46
CA LEU A 121 -10.19 2.55 -4.47
C LEU A 121 -8.87 3.13 -3.97
N ALA A 122 -8.55 4.34 -4.43
CA ALA A 122 -7.41 5.09 -3.93
C ALA A 122 -7.56 5.43 -2.44
N HIS A 123 -6.46 5.47 -1.69
CA HIS A 123 -6.49 5.59 -0.22
C HIS A 123 -7.28 6.79 0.29
N HIS A 124 -7.13 7.95 -0.35
CA HIS A 124 -7.80 9.19 0.09
C HIS A 124 -9.33 9.14 -0.01
N VAL A 125 -9.88 8.13 -0.68
CA VAL A 125 -11.33 7.87 -0.70
C VAL A 125 -11.80 7.19 0.58
N ASN A 126 -10.91 6.54 1.33
CA ASN A 126 -11.27 5.74 2.50
C ASN A 126 -12.18 6.48 3.51
N ARG A 127 -11.98 7.78 3.67
CA ARG A 127 -12.72 8.61 4.64
C ARG A 127 -13.72 9.56 3.99
N ASP A 128 -13.93 9.49 2.66
CA ASP A 128 -14.95 10.27 1.94
C ASP A 128 -16.28 9.54 1.90
N PHE A 129 -17.01 9.56 3.02
CA PHE A 129 -18.30 8.88 3.13
C PHE A 129 -19.34 9.40 2.14
N LYS A 130 -19.27 10.67 1.78
CA LYS A 130 -20.16 11.25 0.77
C LYS A 130 -19.89 10.70 -0.63
N LEU A 131 -18.63 10.58 -0.99
CA LEU A 131 -18.23 9.98 -2.27
C LEU A 131 -18.48 8.48 -2.27
N LEU A 132 -18.10 7.76 -1.20
CA LEU A 132 -18.36 6.33 -1.05
C LEU A 132 -19.86 6.01 -1.17
N LYS A 133 -20.73 6.82 -0.55
CA LYS A 133 -22.18 6.68 -0.70
C LYS A 133 -22.63 6.78 -2.15
N LYS A 134 -22.12 7.76 -2.89
CA LYS A 134 -22.43 7.91 -4.33
C LYS A 134 -21.91 6.71 -5.14
N MET A 135 -20.73 6.21 -4.82
CA MET A 135 -20.14 5.06 -5.49
C MET A 135 -20.96 3.79 -5.24
N LEU A 136 -21.37 3.54 -4.00
CA LEU A 136 -22.21 2.40 -3.65
C LEU A 136 -23.59 2.48 -4.30
N LEU A 137 -24.23 3.65 -4.33
CA LEU A 137 -25.48 3.85 -5.03
C LEU A 137 -25.34 3.60 -6.55
N TYR A 138 -24.24 4.05 -7.14
CA TYR A 138 -23.95 3.83 -8.57
C TYR A 138 -23.71 2.36 -8.91
N THR A 139 -23.04 1.63 -8.01
CA THR A 139 -22.72 0.20 -8.22
C THR A 139 -23.82 -0.74 -7.79
N LYS A 140 -24.87 -0.25 -7.15
CA LYS A 140 -26.03 -1.06 -6.74
C LYS A 140 -26.63 -1.81 -7.93
N GLY A 141 -26.80 -3.12 -7.77
CA GLY A 141 -27.31 -3.99 -8.82
C GLY A 141 -26.31 -4.31 -9.95
N LYS A 142 -25.09 -3.82 -9.88
CA LYS A 142 -24.00 -4.22 -10.78
C LYS A 142 -23.16 -5.31 -10.11
N ASN A 143 -22.67 -6.23 -10.90
CA ASN A 143 -21.79 -7.30 -10.40
C ASN A 143 -20.35 -6.79 -10.22
N VAL A 144 -20.16 -5.84 -9.31
CA VAL A 144 -18.85 -5.26 -8.99
C VAL A 144 -18.73 -4.97 -7.50
N THR A 145 -17.61 -5.31 -6.90
CA THR A 145 -17.29 -5.02 -5.50
C THR A 145 -16.29 -3.86 -5.43
N LEU A 146 -16.58 -2.86 -4.61
CA LEU A 146 -15.62 -1.82 -4.24
C LEU A 146 -14.74 -2.31 -3.09
N ARG A 147 -13.46 -1.97 -3.10
CA ARG A 147 -12.52 -2.45 -2.09
C ARG A 147 -11.72 -1.31 -1.49
N LEU A 148 -11.65 -1.23 -0.15
CA LEU A 148 -10.87 -0.27 0.61
C LEU A 148 -9.66 -0.96 1.25
N ILE A 149 -8.48 -0.33 1.19
CA ILE A 149 -7.31 -0.83 1.93
C ILE A 149 -7.30 -0.19 3.31
N ALA A 150 -7.48 -1.01 4.36
CA ALA A 150 -7.67 -0.49 5.71
C ALA A 150 -6.37 -0.19 6.45
N ASN A 151 -5.36 -1.04 6.34
CA ASN A 151 -4.14 -0.95 7.15
C ASN A 151 -2.96 -0.26 6.45
N ASN A 152 -3.23 0.53 5.42
CA ASN A 152 -2.22 1.36 4.78
C ASN A 152 -1.95 2.62 5.60
N LEU A 153 -0.71 3.09 5.57
CA LEU A 153 -0.26 4.31 6.26
C LEU A 153 0.28 5.34 5.26
N CYS A 154 -0.33 5.46 4.08
CA CYS A 154 0.04 6.49 3.11
C CYS A 154 -0.37 7.87 3.61
N LEU A 155 0.46 8.88 3.28
CA LEU A 155 0.10 10.28 3.47
C LEU A 155 -1.20 10.57 2.71
N HIS A 156 -2.09 11.34 3.33
CA HIS A 156 -3.27 11.84 2.65
C HIS A 156 -2.87 12.70 1.44
N MET A 157 -3.44 12.43 0.26
CA MET A 157 -3.10 13.11 -0.99
C MET A 157 -1.60 13.15 -1.28
N CYS A 158 -0.93 12.02 -1.11
CA CYS A 158 0.53 11.88 -1.21
C CYS A 158 1.07 12.28 -2.60
N PRO A 159 1.94 13.30 -2.71
CA PRO A 159 2.50 13.72 -3.99
C PRO A 159 3.50 12.70 -4.56
N TYR A 160 4.02 11.80 -3.72
CA TYR A 160 5.00 10.78 -4.12
C TYR A 160 4.34 9.49 -4.63
N SER A 161 3.02 9.33 -4.50
CA SER A 161 2.33 8.05 -4.70
C SER A 161 2.56 7.43 -6.08
N ILE A 162 2.52 8.26 -7.14
CA ILE A 162 2.72 7.79 -8.52
C ILE A 162 4.17 7.34 -8.73
N MET A 163 5.15 8.17 -8.35
CA MET A 163 6.57 7.82 -8.46
C MET A 163 6.88 6.55 -7.64
N HIS A 164 6.39 6.48 -6.38
CA HIS A 164 6.61 5.32 -5.53
C HIS A 164 6.05 4.03 -6.15
N GLY A 165 4.81 4.09 -6.67
CA GLY A 165 4.18 2.95 -7.34
C GLY A 165 4.92 2.53 -8.63
N THR A 166 5.39 3.50 -9.42
CA THR A 166 6.15 3.25 -10.64
C THR A 166 7.50 2.60 -10.34
N VAL A 167 8.25 3.13 -9.37
CA VAL A 167 9.54 2.57 -8.94
C VAL A 167 9.36 1.13 -8.43
N GLN A 168 8.40 0.89 -7.54
CA GLN A 168 8.12 -0.46 -7.04
C GLN A 168 7.67 -1.41 -8.16
N GLY A 169 6.87 -0.92 -9.10
CA GLY A 169 6.45 -1.68 -10.28
C GLY A 169 7.63 -2.05 -11.17
N HIS A 170 8.47 -1.07 -11.51
CA HIS A 170 9.67 -1.29 -12.31
C HIS A 170 10.59 -2.34 -11.68
N PHE A 171 10.89 -2.22 -10.39
CA PHE A 171 11.72 -3.20 -9.67
C PHE A 171 11.07 -4.57 -9.50
N SER A 172 9.81 -4.73 -9.77
CA SER A 172 9.16 -6.04 -9.75
C SER A 172 9.35 -6.84 -11.03
N CYS A 173 9.57 -6.17 -12.17
CA CYS A 173 9.65 -6.80 -13.48
C CYS A 173 11.04 -6.69 -14.14
N SER A 174 11.96 -5.94 -13.55
CA SER A 174 13.32 -5.72 -14.06
C SER A 174 14.34 -6.59 -13.34
N ASP A 175 15.27 -7.16 -14.09
CA ASP A 175 16.43 -7.89 -13.53
C ASP A 175 17.46 -6.96 -12.87
N SER A 176 17.29 -5.64 -13.00
CA SER A 176 18.18 -4.63 -12.44
C SER A 176 18.01 -4.35 -10.94
N CYS A 177 17.12 -5.05 -10.27
CA CYS A 177 16.77 -4.87 -8.85
C CYS A 177 17.93 -5.10 -7.85
N SER A 178 19.07 -5.55 -8.30
CA SER A 178 20.23 -5.84 -7.44
C SER A 178 21.07 -4.61 -7.10
N ARG A 179 20.71 -3.42 -7.58
CA ARG A 179 21.60 -2.25 -7.54
C ARG A 179 21.32 -1.24 -6.43
N GLY A 180 20.54 -1.62 -5.39
CA GLY A 180 20.45 -0.82 -4.17
C GLY A 180 19.96 0.60 -4.34
N ASP A 181 18.86 0.74 -5.01
CA ASP A 181 18.30 2.05 -5.26
C ASP A 181 17.75 2.67 -3.97
N ILE A 182 17.94 3.97 -3.82
CA ILE A 182 17.42 4.75 -2.71
C ILE A 182 15.90 4.84 -2.88
N ASP A 183 15.12 4.32 -1.92
CA ASP A 183 13.68 4.58 -1.86
C ASP A 183 13.42 6.01 -1.37
N TYR A 184 13.65 6.97 -2.28
CA TYR A 184 13.42 8.39 -2.04
C TYR A 184 12.00 8.66 -1.54
N CYS A 185 11.01 8.00 -2.10
CA CYS A 185 9.60 8.21 -1.75
C CYS A 185 9.31 7.75 -0.31
N LEU A 186 9.86 6.61 0.12
CA LEU A 186 9.73 6.13 1.48
C LEU A 186 10.42 7.07 2.46
N MET A 187 11.64 7.53 2.15
CA MET A 187 12.39 8.48 2.97
C MET A 187 11.58 9.76 3.19
N LYS A 188 11.10 10.40 2.11
CA LYS A 188 10.29 11.63 2.20
C LYS A 188 8.96 11.42 2.92
N CYS A 189 8.33 10.27 2.73
CA CYS A 189 7.11 9.90 3.44
C CYS A 189 7.35 9.80 4.96
N LEU A 190 8.46 9.17 5.38
CA LEU A 190 8.82 9.03 6.78
C LEU A 190 9.20 10.39 7.38
N SER A 191 10.01 11.19 6.69
CA SER A 191 10.39 12.54 7.11
C SER A 191 9.14 13.39 7.37
N THR A 192 8.23 13.47 6.40
CA THR A 192 6.97 14.22 6.53
C THR A 192 6.13 13.78 7.74
N LYS A 193 6.07 12.48 8.04
CA LYS A 193 5.29 11.94 9.17
C LYS A 193 5.94 12.17 10.52
N ILE A 194 7.27 12.09 10.58
CA ILE A 194 8.01 12.19 11.86
C ILE A 194 8.25 13.65 12.23
N GLU A 195 8.49 14.53 11.23
CA GLU A 195 8.58 15.98 11.48
C GLU A 195 7.24 16.58 11.94
N ASP A 196 6.14 16.01 11.46
CA ASP A 196 4.79 16.41 11.85
C ASP A 196 3.90 15.18 12.07
N MET A 197 3.76 14.77 13.34
CA MET A 197 2.97 13.62 13.76
C MET A 197 1.49 13.67 13.35
N SER A 198 0.97 14.85 12.98
CA SER A 198 -0.41 14.97 12.48
C SER A 198 -0.60 14.19 11.17
N ASN A 199 0.50 13.98 10.40
CA ASN A 199 0.50 13.18 9.19
C ASN A 199 0.30 11.68 9.47
N LEU A 200 0.65 11.18 10.66
CA LEU A 200 0.29 9.81 11.06
C LEU A 200 -1.20 9.66 11.31
N ILE A 201 -1.84 10.69 11.86
CA ILE A 201 -3.29 10.69 12.13
C ILE A 201 -4.09 10.93 10.84
N SER A 202 -3.63 11.84 9.96
CA SER A 202 -4.31 12.15 8.70
C SER A 202 -4.12 11.08 7.61
N SER A 203 -3.16 10.18 7.77
CA SER A 203 -2.99 9.02 6.88
C SER A 203 -4.28 8.22 6.74
N ASP A 204 -4.51 7.67 5.56
CA ASP A 204 -5.82 7.16 5.12
C ASP A 204 -6.18 5.74 5.66
N TRP A 205 -5.70 5.38 6.83
CA TRP A 205 -6.03 4.10 7.48
C TRP A 205 -7.48 4.06 7.99
N ILE A 206 -8.00 2.86 8.15
CA ILE A 206 -9.29 2.54 8.79
C ILE A 206 -9.00 1.63 9.97
N ARG A 207 -9.44 1.97 11.19
CA ARG A 207 -9.27 1.11 12.36
C ARG A 207 -10.25 -0.07 12.34
N PRO A 208 -9.91 -1.19 13.00
CA PRO A 208 -10.85 -2.30 13.17
C PRO A 208 -12.19 -1.86 13.76
N GLU A 209 -12.18 -0.96 14.75
CA GLU A 209 -13.35 -0.45 15.45
C GLU A 209 -14.26 0.40 14.54
N ASP A 210 -13.67 1.05 13.55
CA ASP A 210 -14.37 1.99 12.68
C ASP A 210 -15.13 1.28 11.52
N LEU A 211 -15.02 -0.04 11.38
CA LEU A 211 -15.71 -0.81 10.33
C LEU A 211 -17.24 -0.65 10.41
N CYS A 212 -17.78 -0.43 11.61
CA CYS A 212 -19.23 -0.20 11.81
C CYS A 212 -19.77 0.98 10.98
N TYR A 213 -18.97 2.02 10.72
CA TYR A 213 -19.40 3.14 9.89
C TYR A 213 -19.57 2.75 8.42
N TYR A 214 -18.73 1.86 7.92
CA TYR A 214 -18.81 1.35 6.54
C TYR A 214 -19.97 0.37 6.37
N GLU A 215 -20.24 -0.46 7.38
CA GLU A 215 -21.41 -1.34 7.42
C GLU A 215 -22.70 -0.53 7.38
N LYS A 216 -22.79 0.51 8.22
CA LYS A 216 -23.95 1.42 8.19
C LYS A 216 -24.11 2.09 6.83
N LEU A 217 -23.00 2.46 6.17
CA LEU A 217 -23.05 3.01 4.82
C LEU A 217 -23.60 2.01 3.80
N CYS A 218 -23.26 0.73 3.92
CA CYS A 218 -23.81 -0.35 3.09
C CYS A 218 -25.31 -0.52 3.34
N GLU A 219 -25.75 -0.50 4.60
CA GLU A 219 -27.18 -0.54 4.97
C GLU A 219 -27.95 0.64 4.38
N GLU A 220 -27.43 1.87 4.51
CA GLU A 220 -28.04 3.08 3.98
C GLU A 220 -28.19 3.09 2.45
N THR A 221 -27.31 2.41 1.75
CA THR A 221 -27.32 2.32 0.27
C THR A 221 -28.00 1.06 -0.23
N ASP A 222 -28.33 0.14 0.68
CA ASP A 222 -28.78 -1.21 0.36
C ASP A 222 -27.87 -1.87 -0.70
N ASN A 223 -26.54 -1.72 -0.48
CA ASN A 223 -25.50 -2.31 -1.31
C ASN A 223 -24.33 -2.77 -0.44
N PHE A 224 -24.16 -4.09 -0.32
CA PHE A 224 -23.15 -4.73 0.51
C PHE A 224 -21.90 -5.12 -0.27
N ASN A 225 -21.75 -4.68 -1.51
CA ASN A 225 -20.58 -4.92 -2.34
C ASN A 225 -19.44 -3.93 -2.00
N LEU A 226 -19.07 -3.88 -0.73
CA LEU A 226 -17.92 -3.16 -0.19
C LEU A 226 -17.06 -4.14 0.62
N SER A 227 -15.81 -4.28 0.26
CA SER A 227 -14.87 -5.19 0.95
C SER A 227 -13.67 -4.44 1.52
N ILE A 228 -13.06 -5.01 2.54
CA ILE A 228 -11.85 -4.50 3.18
C ILE A 228 -10.67 -5.37 2.78
N LYS A 229 -9.64 -4.73 2.25
CA LYS A 229 -8.37 -5.38 1.94
C LYS A 229 -7.34 -5.07 3.02
N LEU A 230 -6.71 -6.11 3.55
CA LEU A 230 -5.56 -6.01 4.43
C LEU A 230 -4.28 -6.29 3.63
N VAL A 231 -3.27 -5.48 3.83
CA VAL A 231 -1.95 -5.57 3.20
C VAL A 231 -0.93 -5.65 4.34
N GLU A 232 0.16 -6.28 4.28
CA GLU A 232 1.25 -6.39 3.32
C GLU A 232 1.77 -7.84 3.28
N ARG A 233 1.92 -8.43 2.09
CA ARG A 233 2.36 -9.82 1.91
C ARG A 233 3.83 -10.09 2.21
N THR A 234 4.66 -9.04 2.31
CA THR A 234 6.10 -9.16 2.61
C THR A 234 6.40 -9.10 4.10
N LYS A 235 5.36 -9.03 4.93
CA LYS A 235 5.47 -9.03 6.39
C LYS A 235 5.42 -10.46 6.96
N SER A 236 5.94 -10.60 8.18
CA SER A 236 5.96 -11.88 8.89
C SER A 236 4.56 -12.44 9.14
N THR A 237 4.46 -13.77 9.27
CA THR A 237 3.21 -14.44 9.65
C THR A 237 2.65 -13.89 10.96
N LYS A 238 3.52 -13.53 11.93
CA LYS A 238 3.11 -12.89 13.19
C LYS A 238 2.40 -11.57 12.96
N PHE A 239 2.91 -10.72 12.07
CA PHE A 239 2.24 -9.47 11.69
C PHE A 239 0.91 -9.74 11.02
N LEU A 240 0.89 -10.62 10.01
CA LEU A 240 -0.33 -10.94 9.25
C LEU A 240 -1.43 -11.50 10.15
N THR A 241 -1.10 -12.43 11.06
CA THR A 241 -2.05 -12.99 12.03
C THR A 241 -2.62 -11.89 12.93
N ARG A 242 -1.75 -11.03 13.49
CA ARG A 242 -2.18 -9.90 14.34
C ARG A 242 -3.15 -8.97 13.61
N VAL A 243 -2.85 -8.62 12.37
CA VAL A 243 -3.71 -7.75 11.56
C VAL A 243 -5.05 -8.43 11.29
N VAL A 244 -5.04 -9.67 10.80
CA VAL A 244 -6.28 -10.41 10.50
C VAL A 244 -7.14 -10.57 11.76
N GLU A 245 -6.55 -10.96 12.89
CA GLU A 245 -7.30 -11.06 14.15
C GLU A 245 -7.91 -9.76 14.60
N ALA A 246 -7.17 -8.63 14.51
CA ALA A 246 -7.67 -7.32 14.90
C ALA A 246 -8.92 -6.93 14.08
N TYR A 247 -8.86 -7.08 12.77
CA TYR A 247 -9.98 -6.73 11.91
C TYR A 247 -11.15 -7.74 11.99
N ALA A 248 -10.87 -9.03 12.15
CA ALA A 248 -11.90 -10.04 12.37
C ALA A 248 -12.67 -9.82 13.68
N ARG A 249 -11.95 -9.44 14.74
CA ARG A 249 -12.56 -9.11 16.06
C ARG A 249 -13.11 -7.69 16.12
N ARG A 250 -12.87 -6.86 15.11
CA ARG A 250 -13.25 -5.43 15.06
C ARG A 250 -12.74 -4.65 16.27
N GLN A 251 -11.61 -5.02 16.80
CA GLN A 251 -10.99 -4.42 17.98
C GLN A 251 -9.49 -4.65 18.01
N TYR A 252 -8.75 -3.62 18.39
CA TYR A 252 -7.32 -3.71 18.68
C TYR A 252 -6.95 -2.85 19.89
N LYS A 253 -6.33 -3.45 20.89
CA LYS A 253 -5.79 -2.73 22.07
C LYS A 253 -4.28 -2.71 21.97
N GLY A 254 -3.70 -1.51 21.80
CA GLY A 254 -2.26 -1.34 21.69
C GLY A 254 -1.87 -0.22 20.75
N ASN A 255 -0.63 -0.29 20.28
CA ASN A 255 -0.10 0.67 19.31
C ASN A 255 -0.71 0.44 17.94
N LEU A 256 -1.47 1.41 17.42
CA LEU A 256 -2.09 1.30 16.11
C LEU A 256 -1.05 0.99 15.01
N LEU A 257 0.19 1.48 15.12
CA LEU A 257 1.26 1.18 14.18
C LEU A 257 1.62 -0.31 14.10
N ASP A 258 1.24 -1.12 15.09
CA ASP A 258 1.51 -2.57 15.06
C ASP A 258 0.61 -3.34 14.07
N ILE A 259 -0.48 -2.73 13.62
CA ILE A 259 -1.39 -3.31 12.61
C ILE A 259 -1.43 -2.51 11.31
N LEU A 260 -0.69 -1.40 11.21
CA LEU A 260 -0.54 -0.59 10.02
C LEU A 260 0.80 -0.86 9.32
N LEU A 261 0.92 -0.42 8.07
CA LEU A 261 2.16 -0.52 7.29
C LEU A 261 3.23 0.47 7.78
N TRP A 262 3.64 0.31 9.02
CA TRP A 262 4.79 1.02 9.58
C TRP A 262 6.05 0.16 9.38
N PRO A 263 7.17 0.73 8.91
CA PRO A 263 8.40 -0.05 8.72
C PRO A 263 9.05 -0.36 10.08
N LYS A 264 8.76 -1.54 10.62
CA LYS A 264 9.41 -2.11 11.79
C LYS A 264 10.25 -3.31 11.36
N SER A 265 11.47 -3.41 11.83
CA SER A 265 12.39 -4.52 11.56
C SER A 265 11.79 -5.88 11.97
N ASP A 266 11.18 -5.95 13.15
CA ASP A 266 10.64 -7.20 13.72
C ASP A 266 9.46 -7.79 12.94
N ASP A 267 8.82 -6.99 12.10
CA ASP A 267 7.69 -7.40 11.28
C ASP A 267 8.09 -7.76 9.84
N MET A 268 9.37 -7.56 9.45
CA MET A 268 9.86 -7.91 8.12
C MET A 268 10.17 -9.40 8.05
N VAL A 269 9.86 -10.03 6.92
CA VAL A 269 10.45 -11.32 6.59
C VAL A 269 11.89 -11.05 6.19
N VAL A 270 12.79 -11.28 7.12
CA VAL A 270 14.22 -11.28 6.78
C VAL A 270 14.44 -12.55 5.95
N LYS A 271 14.80 -12.40 4.68
CA LYS A 271 15.46 -13.52 3.98
C LYS A 271 16.66 -13.94 4.84
N THR A 272 16.87 -15.23 4.96
CA THR A 272 18.07 -15.81 5.56
C THR A 272 19.28 -14.91 5.33
N GLU A 273 20.12 -14.74 6.34
CA GLU A 273 21.32 -13.90 6.31
C GLU A 273 21.96 -13.92 4.92
N PRO A 274 22.22 -12.73 4.30
CA PRO A 274 22.80 -12.68 2.98
C PRO A 274 24.08 -13.52 2.97
N THR A 275 24.29 -14.31 1.94
CA THR A 275 25.51 -15.09 1.77
C THR A 275 26.72 -14.16 1.77
N ALA A 276 27.90 -14.67 2.13
CA ALA A 276 29.13 -13.88 2.11
C ALA A 276 29.40 -13.25 0.73
N GLU A 277 28.93 -13.85 -0.35
CA GLU A 277 29.05 -13.39 -1.72
C GLU A 277 28.05 -12.25 -2.01
N GLU A 278 26.80 -12.35 -1.53
CA GLU A 278 25.83 -11.25 -1.59
C GLU A 278 26.28 -10.05 -0.76
N MET A 279 26.82 -10.30 0.45
CA MET A 279 27.42 -9.25 1.29
C MET A 279 28.61 -8.57 0.62
N LYS A 280 29.47 -9.33 -0.05
CA LYS A 280 30.61 -8.81 -0.80
C LYS A 280 30.15 -7.98 -1.99
N THR A 281 29.19 -8.47 -2.75
CA THR A 281 28.59 -7.75 -3.89
C THR A 281 27.88 -6.47 -3.42
N MET A 282 27.18 -6.52 -2.30
CA MET A 282 26.60 -5.32 -1.69
C MET A 282 27.68 -4.34 -1.23
N ALA A 283 28.76 -4.80 -0.62
CA ALA A 283 29.85 -3.93 -0.17
C ALA A 283 30.63 -3.30 -1.34
N GLU A 284 30.75 -3.99 -2.47
CA GLU A 284 31.39 -3.49 -3.68
C GLU A 284 30.51 -2.50 -4.46
N LEU A 285 29.19 -2.67 -4.40
CA LEU A 285 28.20 -1.79 -5.08
C LEU A 285 27.91 -0.51 -4.31
N TYR A 286 28.17 -0.49 -3.00
CA TYR A 286 27.86 0.64 -2.13
C TYR A 286 29.09 1.17 -1.43
N ASN A 287 29.23 2.48 -1.46
CA ASN A 287 30.09 3.14 -0.48
C ASN A 287 29.51 2.84 0.92
N ILE A 288 30.24 2.01 1.69
CA ILE A 288 29.79 1.52 3.01
C ILE A 288 29.33 2.66 3.94
N SER A 289 29.95 3.84 3.82
CA SER A 289 29.58 5.02 4.60
C SER A 289 28.20 5.58 4.22
N GLN A 290 27.83 5.49 2.96
CA GLN A 290 26.52 5.96 2.47
C GLN A 290 25.40 4.98 2.83
N MET A 291 25.67 3.66 2.76
CA MET A 291 24.75 2.64 3.27
C MET A 291 24.52 2.81 4.76
N PHE A 292 25.55 3.10 5.53
CA PHE A 292 25.42 3.31 6.97
C PHE A 292 24.54 4.53 7.29
N ASN A 293 24.70 5.63 6.56
CA ASN A 293 23.86 6.81 6.72
C ASN A 293 22.41 6.55 6.30
N TYR A 294 22.20 5.81 5.20
CA TYR A 294 20.85 5.42 4.75
C TYR A 294 20.20 4.44 5.73
N SER A 295 20.94 3.50 6.29
CA SER A 295 20.41 2.56 7.28
C SER A 295 19.86 3.24 8.54
N LYS A 296 20.44 4.37 8.95
CA LYS A 296 19.95 5.18 10.09
C LYS A 296 18.56 5.73 9.89
N ILE A 297 18.10 5.90 8.64
CA ILE A 297 16.73 6.33 8.33
C ILE A 297 15.72 5.23 8.68
N PHE A 298 16.14 3.97 8.66
CA PHE A 298 15.28 2.83 9.05
C PHE A 298 15.34 2.52 10.55
N ASP A 299 16.23 3.16 11.31
CA ASP A 299 16.23 3.12 12.78
C ASP A 299 15.22 4.14 13.31
N LEU A 300 13.94 3.79 13.15
CA LEU A 300 12.83 4.69 13.44
C LEU A 300 12.69 4.97 14.93
N PRO A 301 12.31 6.20 15.32
CA PRO A 301 12.04 6.52 16.72
C PRO A 301 10.82 5.73 17.23
N ASN A 302 10.82 5.48 18.54
CA ASN A 302 9.69 4.85 19.19
C ASN A 302 8.49 5.79 19.21
N ILE A 303 7.48 5.44 18.41
CA ILE A 303 6.20 6.15 18.33
C ILE A 303 5.10 5.18 18.71
N TYR A 304 4.24 5.59 19.64
CA TYR A 304 3.10 4.83 20.10
C TYR A 304 1.82 5.63 19.82
N ILE A 305 0.94 5.07 18.99
CA ILE A 305 -0.41 5.62 18.76
C ILE A 305 -1.39 4.75 19.54
N ASP A 306 -1.90 5.28 20.63
CA ASP A 306 -2.90 4.59 21.46
C ASP A 306 -4.21 4.47 20.69
N ASN A 307 -4.46 3.28 20.13
CA ASN A 307 -5.67 3.03 19.33
C ASN A 307 -6.97 3.28 20.12
N THR A 308 -6.94 3.05 21.44
CA THR A 308 -8.14 3.24 22.27
C THR A 308 -8.53 4.71 22.43
N LYS A 309 -7.53 5.60 22.37
CA LYS A 309 -7.75 7.05 22.47
C LYS A 309 -8.22 7.70 21.17
N LEU A 310 -8.26 6.94 20.08
CA LEU A 310 -8.81 7.37 18.79
C LEU A 310 -10.32 7.10 18.64
N ASP A 311 -10.96 6.66 19.70
CA ASP A 311 -12.41 6.46 19.65
C ASP A 311 -13.16 7.75 19.30
N GLY A 312 -14.09 7.64 18.32
CA GLY A 312 -14.82 8.77 17.75
C GLY A 312 -14.05 9.59 16.72
N PHE A 313 -12.77 9.28 16.40
CA PHE A 313 -12.00 10.02 15.41
C PHE A 313 -12.68 10.06 14.04
N LEU A 314 -13.18 8.92 13.55
CA LEU A 314 -13.78 8.85 12.23
C LEU A 314 -15.17 9.53 12.13
N LYS A 315 -15.85 9.75 13.27
CA LYS A 315 -17.20 10.30 13.29
C LYS A 315 -17.34 11.63 12.55
N LYS A 316 -16.34 12.52 12.65
CA LYS A 316 -16.37 13.80 11.94
C LYS A 316 -16.42 13.62 10.41
N PHE A 317 -15.71 12.64 9.89
CA PHE A 317 -15.69 12.36 8.44
C PHE A 317 -17.03 11.76 7.96
N VAL A 318 -17.73 11.07 8.82
CA VAL A 318 -19.08 10.54 8.54
C VAL A 318 -20.12 11.66 8.52
N ASP A 319 -20.03 12.57 9.52
CA ASP A 319 -21.04 13.62 9.72
C ASP A 319 -20.83 14.82 8.79
N ASP A 320 -19.57 15.27 8.63
CA ASP A 320 -19.22 16.49 7.89
C ASP A 320 -17.91 16.34 7.13
N TYR A 321 -17.99 15.67 5.99
CA TYR A 321 -16.80 15.46 5.18
C TYR A 321 -16.45 16.70 4.35
N ALA A 322 -15.34 17.34 4.70
CA ALA A 322 -14.79 18.46 3.93
C ALA A 322 -13.25 18.39 3.79
N CYS A 323 -12.64 17.23 4.08
CA CYS A 323 -11.17 17.09 4.18
C CYS A 323 -10.44 17.43 2.89
N ASN A 324 -10.91 16.92 1.75
CA ASN A 324 -10.25 17.12 0.44
C ASN A 324 -10.25 18.56 -0.07
N HIS A 325 -10.95 19.47 0.61
CA HIS A 325 -11.04 20.87 0.23
C HIS A 325 -10.33 21.79 1.21
N LYS A 326 -9.55 21.22 2.16
CA LYS A 326 -8.89 21.99 3.21
C LYS A 326 -7.41 21.64 3.31
N ILE A 327 -6.62 22.65 3.67
CA ILE A 327 -5.20 22.47 3.96
C ILE A 327 -5.05 22.03 5.42
N CYS A 328 -4.41 20.87 5.63
CA CYS A 328 -4.11 20.37 6.98
C CYS A 328 -3.06 21.27 7.63
N VAL A 329 -3.29 21.65 8.88
CA VAL A 329 -2.37 22.47 9.67
C VAL A 329 -2.02 21.75 10.95
N SER A 330 -0.74 21.60 11.20
CA SER A 330 -0.19 20.96 12.39
C SER A 330 0.21 21.97 13.47
N LYS A 331 0.54 23.22 13.09
CA LYS A 331 1.08 24.24 14.02
C LYS A 331 0.06 25.32 14.32
N GLN A 332 0.06 25.76 15.59
CA GLN A 332 -0.90 26.71 16.17
C GLN A 332 -0.81 28.16 15.65
N ASN A 333 0.09 28.46 14.69
CA ASN A 333 0.38 29.83 14.25
C ASN A 333 -0.35 30.23 12.97
N ILE A 334 -1.29 29.42 12.47
CA ILE A 334 -2.12 29.76 11.32
C ILE A 334 -3.52 30.07 11.83
N ASP A 335 -4.09 31.15 11.35
CA ASP A 335 -5.46 31.52 11.67
C ASP A 335 -6.43 30.46 11.15
N VAL A 336 -6.81 29.50 12.02
CA VAL A 336 -7.73 28.40 11.73
C VAL A 336 -9.18 28.88 11.58
N THR A 337 -9.45 30.18 11.70
CA THR A 337 -10.76 30.75 11.38
C THR A 337 -11.02 30.80 9.87
N ASP A 338 -9.94 30.76 9.06
CA ASP A 338 -10.07 30.61 7.61
C ASP A 338 -10.60 29.20 7.27
N SER A 339 -11.70 29.16 6.54
CA SER A 339 -12.38 27.93 6.11
C SER A 339 -11.53 27.00 5.24
N ASN A 340 -10.43 27.51 4.67
CA ASN A 340 -9.49 26.72 3.87
C ASN A 340 -8.58 25.82 4.70
N TYR A 341 -8.49 26.02 6.02
CA TYR A 341 -7.59 25.26 6.89
C TYR A 341 -8.33 24.32 7.83
N CYS A 342 -7.66 23.23 8.20
CA CYS A 342 -8.19 22.22 9.12
C CYS A 342 -7.10 21.70 10.08
N SER A 343 -7.35 21.85 11.38
CA SER A 343 -6.46 21.35 12.44
C SER A 343 -6.98 20.07 13.15
N TYR A 344 -7.99 19.42 12.59
CA TYR A 344 -8.66 18.31 13.27
C TYR A 344 -7.70 17.17 13.59
N CYS A 345 -6.91 16.70 12.62
CA CYS A 345 -5.96 15.61 12.85
C CYS A 345 -4.88 15.98 13.87
N SER A 346 -4.39 17.25 13.84
CA SER A 346 -3.38 17.70 14.80
C SER A 346 -3.90 17.73 16.25
N SER A 347 -5.19 17.98 16.45
CA SER A 347 -5.79 17.94 17.80
C SER A 347 -5.80 16.53 18.42
N TRP A 348 -5.73 15.48 17.59
CA TRP A 348 -5.66 14.09 18.04
C TRP A 348 -4.23 13.63 18.38
N VAL A 349 -3.20 14.33 17.89
CA VAL A 349 -1.80 14.01 18.22
C VAL A 349 -1.58 14.05 19.73
N GLN A 350 -1.94 15.14 20.38
CA GLN A 350 -1.77 15.29 21.84
C GLN A 350 -2.57 14.26 22.63
N ARG A 351 -3.70 13.80 22.10
CA ARG A 351 -4.58 12.83 22.73
C ARG A 351 -4.06 11.39 22.61
N ALA A 352 -3.55 11.02 21.44
CA ALA A 352 -3.34 9.62 21.07
C ALA A 352 -1.87 9.24 20.81
N ILE A 353 -0.97 10.18 20.54
CA ILE A 353 0.42 9.87 20.22
C ILE A 353 1.35 10.12 21.40
N ILE A 354 2.18 9.12 21.68
CA ILE A 354 3.27 9.19 22.66
C ILE A 354 4.57 8.88 21.91
N TYR A 355 5.59 9.71 22.07
CA TYR A 355 6.89 9.51 21.45
C TYR A 355 8.03 10.07 22.32
N ASN A 356 9.25 9.61 22.06
CA ASN A 356 10.45 10.14 22.69
C ASN A 356 11.00 11.29 21.83
N GLY A 357 10.96 12.52 22.37
CA GLY A 357 11.40 13.73 21.66
C GLY A 357 12.86 13.69 21.22
N GLU A 358 13.78 13.20 22.07
CA GLU A 358 15.21 13.11 21.75
C GLU A 358 15.47 12.13 20.60
N GLN A 359 14.77 10.99 20.58
CA GLN A 359 14.87 10.03 19.47
C GLN A 359 14.33 10.61 18.18
N VAL A 360 13.24 11.35 18.23
CA VAL A 360 12.63 12.02 17.08
C VAL A 360 13.57 13.08 16.51
N GLU A 361 14.13 13.96 17.36
CA GLU A 361 15.08 15.00 16.95
C GLU A 361 16.34 14.38 16.31
N LYS A 362 16.93 13.36 16.95
CA LYS A 362 18.08 12.64 16.43
C LYS A 362 17.77 12.03 15.05
N TRP A 363 16.59 11.44 14.88
CA TRP A 363 16.19 10.85 13.63
C TRP A 363 16.02 11.91 12.54
N ILE A 364 15.39 13.04 12.85
CA ILE A 364 15.21 14.18 11.94
C ILE A 364 16.57 14.71 11.48
N ASP A 365 17.54 14.84 12.40
CA ASP A 365 18.88 15.30 12.04
C ASP A 365 19.59 14.32 11.09
N ASN A 366 19.49 13.00 11.33
CA ASN A 366 20.03 11.99 10.42
C ASN A 366 19.38 12.10 9.03
N CYS A 367 18.08 12.33 8.97
CA CYS A 367 17.35 12.48 7.71
C CYS A 367 17.81 13.72 6.94
N ARG A 368 17.97 14.86 7.64
CA ARG A 368 18.46 16.12 7.05
C ARG A 368 19.90 16.01 6.54
N GLU A 369 20.76 15.29 7.26
CA GLU A 369 22.14 15.02 6.78
C GLU A 369 22.11 14.23 5.49
N PHE A 370 21.29 13.18 5.43
CA PHE A 370 21.14 12.39 4.22
C PHE A 370 20.53 13.21 3.06
N GLU A 371 19.54 14.05 3.30
CA GLU A 371 18.97 14.95 2.30
C GLU A 371 20.01 15.91 1.74
N LYS A 372 20.87 16.49 2.59
CA LYS A 372 21.98 17.34 2.12
C LYS A 372 22.98 16.58 1.25
N ALA A 373 23.28 15.33 1.60
CA ALA A 373 24.14 14.48 0.79
C ALA A 373 23.50 14.13 -0.56
N LEU A 374 22.18 13.92 -0.58
CA LEU A 374 21.41 13.69 -1.80
C LEU A 374 21.43 14.93 -2.70
N ASP A 375 21.17 16.11 -2.16
CA ASP A 375 21.18 17.40 -2.89
C ASP A 375 22.54 17.70 -3.52
N ARG A 376 23.64 17.27 -2.88
CA ARG A 376 25.00 17.40 -3.39
C ARG A 376 25.42 16.25 -4.30
N SER A 377 24.51 15.32 -4.60
CA SER A 377 24.79 14.09 -5.37
C SER A 377 25.88 13.20 -4.75
N GLU A 378 26.18 13.37 -3.47
CA GLU A 378 27.23 12.62 -2.77
C GLU A 378 26.83 11.14 -2.60
N VAL A 379 25.53 10.87 -2.47
CA VAL A 379 24.98 9.50 -2.37
C VAL A 379 25.10 8.69 -3.65
N PHE A 380 25.30 9.35 -4.80
CA PHE A 380 25.43 8.71 -6.12
C PHE A 380 26.89 8.60 -6.58
N ARG A 381 27.83 9.11 -5.80
CA ARG A 381 29.25 8.96 -6.15
C ARG A 381 29.65 7.52 -5.94
N SER A 382 29.74 6.75 -7.02
CA SER A 382 30.42 5.47 -7.00
C SER A 382 31.87 5.70 -6.57
N VAL A 383 32.37 4.83 -5.72
CA VAL A 383 33.82 4.72 -5.50
C VAL A 383 34.38 4.20 -6.82
N LEU A 384 34.92 5.11 -7.61
CA LEU A 384 35.81 4.76 -8.72
C LEU A 384 37.13 4.29 -8.17
#